data_d680a7093290d7c37d978e4bdf7d8be2
#
_entry.id   d680a7093290d7c37d978e4bdf7d8be2
#
_cell.length_a   1.000
_cell.length_b   1.000
_cell.length_c   1.000
_cell.angle_alpha   90.00
_cell.angle_beta   90.00
_cell.angle_gamma   90.00
#
_symmetry.space_group_name_H-M   'P 1'
#
loop_
_entity.id
_entity.type
_entity.pdbx_description
1 polymer ?
#
loop_
_entity_poly.entity_id
_entity_poly.type
_entity_poly.pdbx_seq_one_letter_code
_entity_poly.pdbx_strand_id
1 'polypeptide(L)'
;IIADIIHLTHALIIMAKTGAGVGARKRVRPVWKRLEKLDGWYLVELRMINAMLFLFPIDEAILISGTALAQIQKYVNHPFAGKIAVSLRHNLCLLLLKNGRYAETIMRIDELIPAAKEAGSYRRLSVCYLRKGLALAKTGNPEGQLLIDQAFRLIEAADDQDFKANLENEYNLLKEQSNS
;
A
#
# COMPACT_ATOMS: atom_id res chain seq x y z
N ILE A 1 -0.11 23.85 -1.54
CA ILE A 1 -0.96 22.66 -1.77
C ILE A 1 -1.15 22.39 -3.26
N ILE A 2 -1.65 23.33 -4.11
CA ILE A 2 -1.86 23.07 -5.56
C ILE A 2 -0.54 22.68 -6.24
N ALA A 3 0.54 23.46 -6.02
CA ALA A 3 1.86 23.14 -6.55
C ALA A 3 2.37 21.77 -6.09
N ASP A 4 2.11 21.38 -4.84
CA ASP A 4 2.49 20.09 -4.30
C ASP A 4 1.74 18.95 -4.99
N ILE A 5 0.44 19.10 -5.23
CA ILE A 5 -0.38 18.13 -5.96
C ILE A 5 0.16 17.95 -7.39
N ILE A 6 0.52 19.05 -8.07
CA ILE A 6 1.11 19.00 -9.41
C ILE A 6 2.43 18.22 -9.39
N HIS A 7 3.33 18.52 -8.44
CA HIS A 7 4.60 17.80 -8.29
C HIS A 7 4.39 16.31 -8.03
N LEU A 8 3.46 15.99 -7.15
CA LEU A 8 3.12 14.60 -6.82
C LEU A 8 2.53 13.86 -8.03
N THR A 9 1.58 14.48 -8.74
CA THR A 9 0.98 13.89 -9.94
C THR A 9 2.04 13.60 -11.01
N HIS A 10 2.95 14.54 -11.27
CA HIS A 10 4.05 14.33 -12.20
C HIS A 10 4.98 13.19 -11.75
N ALA A 11 5.27 13.08 -10.46
CA ALA A 11 6.10 11.99 -9.93
C ALA A 11 5.42 10.63 -10.11
N LEU A 12 4.12 10.53 -9.86
CA LEU A 12 3.35 9.30 -10.07
C LEU A 12 3.29 8.91 -11.55
N ILE A 13 3.14 9.87 -12.46
CA ILE A 13 3.19 9.63 -13.91
C ILE A 13 4.58 9.11 -14.33
N ILE A 14 5.66 9.70 -13.83
CA ILE A 14 7.02 9.22 -14.08
C ILE A 14 7.17 7.78 -13.62
N MET A 15 6.75 7.49 -12.39
CA MET A 15 6.82 6.14 -11.81
C MET A 15 6.05 5.11 -12.65
N ALA A 16 4.82 5.46 -13.08
CA ALA A 16 3.98 4.60 -13.90
C ALA A 16 4.59 4.31 -15.28
N LYS A 17 5.25 5.30 -15.88
CA LYS A 17 5.84 5.18 -17.23
C LYS A 17 7.20 4.49 -17.26
N THR A 18 8.02 4.68 -16.24
CA THR A 18 9.43 4.28 -16.27
C THR A 18 9.77 3.16 -15.31
N GLY A 19 8.89 2.83 -14.38
CA GLY A 19 9.19 1.94 -13.24
C GLY A 19 10.29 2.49 -12.31
N ALA A 20 10.94 3.59 -12.67
CA ALA A 20 12.11 4.13 -11.98
C ALA A 20 11.71 5.19 -10.94
N GLY A 21 12.02 4.91 -9.68
CA GLY A 21 11.75 5.83 -8.58
C GLY A 21 12.65 7.08 -8.51
N VAL A 22 13.81 7.09 -9.16
CA VAL A 22 14.80 8.18 -9.01
C VAL A 22 14.27 9.53 -9.50
N GLY A 23 13.72 9.59 -10.70
CA GLY A 23 13.13 10.81 -11.26
C GLY A 23 11.91 11.29 -10.47
N ALA A 24 11.08 10.36 -10.03
CA ALA A 24 9.92 10.62 -9.21
C ALA A 24 10.31 11.16 -7.82
N ARG A 25 11.31 10.59 -7.15
CA ARG A 25 11.84 11.08 -5.87
C ARG A 25 12.32 12.53 -5.96
N LYS A 26 13.05 12.88 -7.02
CA LYS A 26 13.51 14.25 -7.23
C LYS A 26 12.35 15.25 -7.32
N ARG A 27 11.24 14.84 -7.93
CA ARG A 27 10.04 15.68 -8.08
C ARG A 27 9.29 15.91 -6.77
N VAL A 28 9.19 14.90 -5.90
CA VAL A 28 8.47 15.04 -4.62
C VAL A 28 9.32 15.57 -3.48
N ARG A 29 10.63 15.63 -3.64
CA ARG A 29 11.53 16.14 -2.59
C ARG A 29 11.17 17.53 -2.06
N PRO A 30 10.80 18.53 -2.89
CA PRO A 30 10.32 19.83 -2.38
C PRO A 30 9.03 19.72 -1.58
N VAL A 31 8.09 18.85 -2.02
CA VAL A 31 6.85 18.58 -1.32
C VAL A 31 7.12 18.00 0.07
N TRP A 32 7.96 16.95 0.13
CA TRP A 32 8.34 16.33 1.38
C TRP A 32 9.01 17.32 2.34
N LYS A 33 9.99 18.09 1.86
CA LYS A 33 10.66 19.14 2.65
C LYS A 33 9.72 20.18 3.25
N ARG A 34 8.57 20.43 2.62
CA ARG A 34 7.52 21.28 3.18
C ARG A 34 6.71 20.51 4.24
N LEU A 35 6.31 19.28 3.94
CA LEU A 35 5.45 18.48 4.83
C LEU A 35 6.16 18.12 6.15
N GLU A 36 7.45 17.77 6.09
CA GLU A 36 8.23 17.41 7.27
C GLU A 36 8.42 18.56 8.28
N LYS A 37 8.23 19.81 7.82
CA LYS A 37 8.33 21.02 8.67
C LYS A 37 7.02 21.43 9.33
N LEU A 38 5.91 20.76 8.98
CA LEU A 38 4.62 21.06 9.56
C LEU A 38 4.48 20.40 10.93
N ASP A 39 3.95 21.15 11.90
CA ASP A 39 3.68 20.63 13.26
C ASP A 39 2.60 19.53 13.28
N GLY A 40 1.84 19.40 12.19
CA GLY A 40 0.84 18.37 12.00
C GLY A 40 0.32 18.31 10.58
N TRP A 41 -0.25 17.17 10.21
CA TRP A 41 -0.79 16.93 8.87
C TRP A 41 -2.31 16.93 8.89
N TYR A 42 -2.92 17.70 8.01
CA TYR A 42 -4.34 17.63 7.71
C TYR A 42 -4.64 16.46 6.76
N LEU A 43 -5.91 16.18 6.52
CA LEU A 43 -6.32 15.05 5.67
C LEU A 43 -5.76 15.12 4.24
N VAL A 44 -5.55 16.34 3.70
CA VAL A 44 -4.98 16.51 2.38
C VAL A 44 -3.49 16.13 2.35
N GLU A 45 -2.72 16.55 3.36
CA GLU A 45 -1.32 16.16 3.51
C GLU A 45 -1.17 14.66 3.75
N LEU A 46 -2.04 14.06 4.58
CA LEU A 46 -2.06 12.62 4.82
C LEU A 46 -2.34 11.81 3.54
N ARG A 47 -3.22 12.31 2.65
CA ARG A 47 -3.43 11.73 1.32
C ARG A 47 -2.20 11.84 0.44
N MET A 48 -1.54 12.99 0.44
CA MET A 48 -0.32 13.20 -0.33
C MET A 48 0.80 12.29 0.16
N ILE A 49 0.99 12.17 1.48
CA ILE A 49 1.95 11.25 2.10
C ILE A 49 1.67 9.81 1.69
N ASN A 50 0.42 9.38 1.77
CA ASN A 50 0.04 8.03 1.33
C ASN A 50 0.38 7.75 -0.15
N ALA A 51 0.17 8.73 -1.03
CA ALA A 51 0.48 8.60 -2.46
C ALA A 51 1.99 8.58 -2.76
N MET A 52 2.79 9.31 -1.97
CA MET A 52 4.26 9.35 -2.16
C MET A 52 5.02 8.30 -1.36
N LEU A 53 4.36 7.48 -0.56
CA LEU A 53 4.99 6.50 0.34
C LEU A 53 5.96 5.57 -0.39
N PHE A 54 5.63 5.19 -1.62
CA PHE A 54 6.45 4.33 -2.50
C PHE A 54 7.75 4.97 -2.99
N LEU A 55 7.96 6.24 -2.69
CA LEU A 55 9.14 6.99 -3.10
C LEU A 55 10.20 7.08 -1.99
N PHE A 56 9.88 6.61 -0.79
CA PHE A 56 10.81 6.58 0.34
C PHE A 56 11.52 5.23 0.46
N PRO A 57 12.74 5.20 1.02
CA PRO A 57 13.33 3.98 1.54
C PRO A 57 12.40 3.30 2.53
N ILE A 58 12.45 1.97 2.63
CA ILE A 58 11.47 1.20 3.42
C ILE A 58 11.44 1.63 4.90
N ASP A 59 12.59 1.86 5.51
CA ASP A 59 12.64 2.23 6.93
C ASP A 59 12.06 3.64 7.18
N GLU A 60 12.30 4.59 6.26
CA GLU A 60 11.63 5.90 6.31
C GLU A 60 10.12 5.75 6.09
N ALA A 61 9.70 4.93 5.13
CA ALA A 61 8.27 4.70 4.85
C ALA A 61 7.54 4.12 6.07
N ILE A 62 8.19 3.23 6.84
CA ILE A 62 7.64 2.69 8.10
C ILE A 62 7.43 3.81 9.12
N LEU A 63 8.43 4.65 9.35
CA LEU A 63 8.35 5.77 10.29
C LEU A 63 7.29 6.79 9.88
N ILE A 64 7.28 7.20 8.61
CA ILE A 64 6.29 8.12 8.04
C ILE A 64 4.88 7.55 8.19
N SER A 65 4.68 6.27 7.89
CA SER A 65 3.39 5.61 8.02
C SER A 65 2.91 5.58 9.47
N GLY A 66 3.80 5.29 10.42
CA GLY A 66 3.48 5.31 11.85
C GLY A 66 3.02 6.70 12.30
N THR A 67 3.78 7.73 11.94
CA THR A 67 3.42 9.14 12.23
C THR A 67 2.09 9.51 11.57
N ALA A 68 1.88 9.17 10.30
CA ALA A 68 0.64 9.46 9.58
C ALA A 68 -0.57 8.78 10.23
N LEU A 69 -0.44 7.52 10.63
CA LEU A 69 -1.50 6.79 11.34
C LEU A 69 -1.84 7.42 12.70
N ALA A 70 -0.84 7.90 13.45
CA ALA A 70 -1.06 8.62 14.70
C ALA A 70 -1.77 9.96 14.46
N GLN A 71 -1.40 10.70 13.40
CA GLN A 71 -2.05 11.96 13.05
C GLN A 71 -3.51 11.77 12.60
N ILE A 72 -3.82 10.67 11.88
CA ILE A 72 -5.18 10.35 11.43
C ILE A 72 -6.15 10.20 12.60
N GLN A 73 -5.69 9.78 13.79
CA GLN A 73 -6.53 9.64 14.97
C GLN A 73 -7.19 10.97 15.39
N LYS A 74 -6.59 12.10 15.09
CA LYS A 74 -7.18 13.43 15.32
C LYS A 74 -8.47 13.65 14.52
N TYR A 75 -8.67 12.85 13.46
CA TYR A 75 -9.77 12.96 12.51
C TYR A 75 -10.70 11.74 12.56
N VAL A 76 -10.74 10.99 13.66
CA VAL A 76 -11.50 9.72 13.77
C VAL A 76 -12.97 9.87 13.37
N ASN A 77 -13.58 11.01 13.66
CA ASN A 77 -14.98 11.30 13.31
C ASN A 77 -15.17 11.82 11.87
N HIS A 78 -14.10 11.98 11.11
CA HIS A 78 -14.20 12.46 9.73
C HIS A 78 -14.40 11.28 8.77
N PRO A 79 -15.41 11.32 7.85
CA PRO A 79 -15.81 10.17 7.04
C PRO A 79 -14.69 9.62 6.12
N PHE A 80 -13.66 10.42 5.84
CA PHE A 80 -12.52 9.99 5.01
C PHE A 80 -11.31 9.50 5.81
N ALA A 81 -11.22 9.77 7.11
CA ALA A 81 -10.05 9.40 7.92
C ALA A 81 -9.81 7.89 7.92
N GLY A 82 -10.86 7.10 8.16
CA GLY A 82 -10.79 5.64 8.13
C GLY A 82 -10.34 5.09 6.77
N LYS A 83 -10.80 5.70 5.66
CA LYS A 83 -10.40 5.29 4.30
C LYS A 83 -8.90 5.54 4.06
N ILE A 84 -8.38 6.69 4.52
CA ILE A 84 -6.95 7.03 4.40
C ILE A 84 -6.12 6.08 5.26
N ALA A 85 -6.53 5.81 6.50
CA ALA A 85 -5.84 4.89 7.40
C ALA A 85 -5.73 3.47 6.81
N VAL A 86 -6.83 2.94 6.27
CA VAL A 86 -6.85 1.62 5.62
C VAL A 86 -5.92 1.60 4.39
N SER A 87 -6.02 2.62 3.52
CA SER A 87 -5.15 2.72 2.34
C SER A 87 -3.67 2.78 2.72
N LEU A 88 -3.31 3.56 3.74
CA LEU A 88 -1.94 3.70 4.22
C LEU A 88 -1.39 2.37 4.74
N ARG A 89 -2.18 1.61 5.51
CA ARG A 89 -1.78 0.28 6.00
C ARG A 89 -1.57 -0.71 4.85
N HIS A 90 -2.48 -0.74 3.88
CA HIS A 90 -2.35 -1.60 2.70
C HIS A 90 -1.12 -1.25 1.85
N ASN A 91 -0.84 0.05 1.65
CA ASN A 91 0.34 0.51 0.91
C ASN A 91 1.64 0.14 1.64
N LEU A 92 1.66 0.25 2.98
CA LEU A 92 2.81 -0.18 3.77
C LEU A 92 3.04 -1.69 3.65
N CYS A 93 1.99 -2.53 3.72
CA CYS A 93 2.12 -3.97 3.51
C CYS A 93 2.71 -4.30 2.13
N LEU A 94 2.28 -3.60 1.08
CA LEU A 94 2.84 -3.79 -0.27
C LEU A 94 4.32 -3.39 -0.33
N LEU A 95 4.69 -2.28 0.31
CA LEU A 95 6.09 -1.84 0.39
C LEU A 95 6.97 -2.84 1.13
N LEU A 96 6.50 -3.34 2.27
CA LEU A 96 7.21 -4.37 3.05
C LEU A 96 7.43 -5.63 2.21
N LEU A 97 6.39 -6.10 1.53
CA LEU A 97 6.45 -7.28 0.66
C LEU A 97 7.49 -7.08 -0.47
N LYS A 98 7.46 -5.92 -1.14
CA LYS A 98 8.41 -5.56 -2.21
C LYS A 98 9.86 -5.46 -1.73
N ASN A 99 10.08 -5.18 -0.45
CA ASN A 99 11.41 -5.07 0.14
C ASN A 99 11.84 -6.33 0.91
N GLY A 100 11.17 -7.46 0.70
CA GLY A 100 11.53 -8.74 1.32
C GLY A 100 11.25 -8.83 2.83
N ARG A 101 10.53 -7.87 3.41
CA ARG A 101 10.16 -7.85 4.84
C ARG A 101 8.94 -8.77 5.09
N TYR A 102 9.07 -10.06 4.72
CA TYR A 102 7.94 -11.00 4.67
C TYR A 102 7.28 -11.23 6.03
N ALA A 103 8.06 -11.41 7.10
CA ALA A 103 7.51 -11.61 8.45
C ALA A 103 6.66 -10.41 8.91
N GLU A 104 7.14 -9.18 8.68
CA GLU A 104 6.39 -7.97 9.00
C GLU A 104 5.16 -7.79 8.11
N THR A 105 5.26 -8.19 6.83
CA THR A 105 4.12 -8.19 5.92
C THR A 105 3.00 -9.10 6.45
N ILE A 106 3.34 -10.33 6.85
CA ILE A 106 2.38 -11.29 7.40
C ILE A 106 1.72 -10.74 8.66
N MET A 107 2.51 -10.27 9.62
CA MET A 107 2.02 -9.71 10.88
C MET A 107 1.02 -8.57 10.65
N ARG A 108 1.36 -7.61 9.78
CA ARG A 108 0.50 -6.45 9.52
C ARG A 108 -0.76 -6.82 8.73
N ILE A 109 -0.68 -7.80 7.83
CA ILE A 109 -1.86 -8.27 7.09
C ILE A 109 -2.80 -9.02 8.01
N ASP A 110 -2.30 -9.77 8.99
CA ASP A 110 -3.13 -10.45 9.99
C ASP A 110 -3.97 -9.47 10.81
N GLU A 111 -3.48 -8.24 11.04
CA GLU A 111 -4.26 -7.16 11.65
C GLU A 111 -5.35 -6.59 10.71
N LEU A 112 -5.18 -6.67 9.39
CA LEU A 112 -6.12 -6.12 8.40
C LEU A 112 -7.24 -7.09 8.02
N ILE A 113 -7.02 -8.39 8.08
CA ILE A 113 -7.99 -9.42 7.68
C ILE A 113 -9.31 -9.30 8.48
N PRO A 114 -9.31 -9.20 9.82
CA PRO A 114 -10.54 -9.05 10.59
C PRO A 114 -11.38 -7.85 10.15
N ALA A 115 -10.76 -6.70 10.00
CA ALA A 115 -11.44 -5.48 9.55
C ALA A 115 -11.99 -5.58 8.11
N ALA A 116 -11.29 -6.29 7.22
CA ALA A 116 -11.79 -6.55 5.86
C ALA A 116 -13.01 -7.48 5.86
N LYS A 117 -13.04 -8.50 6.74
CA LYS A 117 -14.15 -9.41 6.94
C LYS A 117 -15.38 -8.70 7.53
N GLU A 118 -15.17 -7.93 8.59
CA GLU A 118 -16.23 -7.15 9.25
C GLU A 118 -16.87 -6.14 8.29
N ALA A 119 -16.08 -5.50 7.46
CA ALA A 119 -16.57 -4.59 6.42
C ALA A 119 -17.22 -5.29 5.22
N GLY A 120 -17.28 -6.62 5.16
CA GLY A 120 -17.77 -7.38 4.00
C GLY A 120 -17.00 -7.09 2.70
N SER A 121 -15.76 -6.63 2.79
CA SER A 121 -15.02 -6.17 1.62
C SER A 121 -14.19 -7.29 0.99
N TYR A 122 -14.79 -8.01 0.04
CA TYR A 122 -14.10 -9.07 -0.70
C TYR A 122 -12.84 -8.56 -1.42
N ARG A 123 -12.84 -7.33 -1.97
CA ARG A 123 -11.66 -6.75 -2.62
C ARG A 123 -10.49 -6.60 -1.64
N ARG A 124 -10.73 -6.04 -0.45
CA ARG A 124 -9.68 -5.90 0.57
C ARG A 124 -9.18 -7.24 1.08
N LEU A 125 -10.12 -8.17 1.31
CA LEU A 125 -9.79 -9.50 1.78
C LEU A 125 -8.94 -10.27 0.77
N SER A 126 -9.27 -10.18 -0.53
CA SER A 126 -8.47 -10.79 -1.60
C SER A 126 -7.07 -10.21 -1.68
N VAL A 127 -6.90 -8.88 -1.56
CA VAL A 127 -5.57 -8.25 -1.49
C VAL A 127 -4.78 -8.74 -0.27
N CYS A 128 -5.43 -8.86 0.89
CA CYS A 128 -4.77 -9.40 2.09
C CYS A 128 -4.30 -10.84 1.86
N TYR A 129 -5.17 -11.70 1.33
CA TYR A 129 -4.84 -13.10 1.08
C TYR A 129 -3.74 -13.24 0.04
N LEU A 130 -3.79 -12.49 -1.07
CA LEU A 130 -2.75 -12.49 -2.08
C LEU A 130 -1.38 -12.13 -1.48
N ARG A 131 -1.30 -11.00 -0.78
CA ARG A 131 -0.03 -10.50 -0.24
C ARG A 131 0.52 -11.37 0.87
N LYS A 132 -0.36 -11.87 1.77
CA LYS A 132 0.05 -12.83 2.80
C LYS A 132 0.52 -14.14 2.17
N GLY A 133 -0.22 -14.65 1.19
CA GLY A 133 0.13 -15.86 0.46
C GLY A 133 1.49 -15.75 -0.23
N LEU A 134 1.74 -14.61 -0.90
CA LEU A 134 3.06 -14.34 -1.50
C LEU A 134 4.18 -14.28 -0.46
N ALA A 135 3.97 -13.60 0.67
CA ALA A 135 4.97 -13.52 1.74
C ALA A 135 5.28 -14.90 2.33
N LEU A 136 4.26 -15.74 2.56
CA LEU A 136 4.42 -17.12 3.03
C LEU A 136 5.15 -17.99 2.00
N ALA A 137 4.78 -17.91 0.72
CA ALA A 137 5.45 -18.66 -0.34
C ALA A 137 6.94 -18.31 -0.45
N LYS A 138 7.29 -17.03 -0.26
CA LYS A 138 8.70 -16.58 -0.25
C LYS A 138 9.51 -17.10 0.94
N THR A 139 8.86 -17.46 2.03
CA THR A 139 9.50 -18.08 3.19
C THR A 139 9.43 -19.61 3.15
N GLY A 140 8.96 -20.19 2.04
CA GLY A 140 8.86 -21.64 1.86
C GLY A 140 7.67 -22.29 2.57
N ASN A 141 6.71 -21.49 3.05
CA ASN A 141 5.52 -22.03 3.70
C ASN A 141 4.47 -22.46 2.66
N PRO A 142 4.05 -23.75 2.65
CA PRO A 142 3.09 -24.29 1.67
C PRO A 142 1.69 -23.67 1.75
N GLU A 143 1.30 -23.07 2.88
CA GLU A 143 0.03 -22.36 3.01
C GLU A 143 -0.06 -21.14 2.09
N GLY A 144 1.09 -20.64 1.61
CA GLY A 144 1.16 -19.49 0.74
C GLY A 144 0.31 -19.66 -0.52
N GLN A 145 0.44 -20.80 -1.20
CA GLN A 145 -0.33 -21.06 -2.42
C GLN A 145 -1.84 -21.16 -2.14
N LEU A 146 -2.23 -21.76 -1.03
CA LEU A 146 -3.65 -21.86 -0.66
C LEU A 146 -4.30 -20.48 -0.48
N LEU A 147 -3.59 -19.53 0.13
CA LEU A 147 -4.09 -18.17 0.30
C LEU A 147 -4.16 -17.41 -1.03
N ILE A 148 -3.18 -17.60 -1.92
CA ILE A 148 -3.21 -17.01 -3.27
C ILE A 148 -4.46 -17.51 -4.01
N ASP A 149 -4.72 -18.82 -3.99
CA ASP A 149 -5.89 -19.40 -4.64
C ASP A 149 -7.21 -18.90 -4.01
N GLN A 150 -7.25 -18.72 -2.70
CA GLN A 150 -8.41 -18.14 -2.02
C GLN A 150 -8.65 -16.70 -2.44
N ALA A 151 -7.59 -15.89 -2.64
CA ALA A 151 -7.71 -14.53 -3.11
C ALA A 151 -8.43 -14.45 -4.47
N PHE A 152 -8.03 -15.29 -5.41
CA PHE A 152 -8.65 -15.32 -6.74
C PHE A 152 -10.07 -15.90 -6.73
N ARG A 153 -10.33 -16.95 -5.96
CA ARG A 153 -11.70 -17.51 -5.80
C ARG A 153 -12.69 -16.47 -5.27
N LEU A 154 -12.29 -15.63 -4.32
CA LEU A 154 -13.15 -14.56 -3.80
C LEU A 154 -13.57 -13.56 -4.88
N ILE A 155 -12.65 -13.18 -5.77
CA ILE A 155 -12.93 -12.25 -6.86
C ILE A 155 -13.78 -12.91 -7.95
N GLU A 156 -13.50 -14.17 -8.27
CA GLU A 156 -14.28 -14.95 -9.23
C GLU A 156 -15.73 -15.13 -8.76
N ALA A 157 -15.92 -15.45 -7.48
CA ALA A 157 -17.26 -15.57 -6.89
C ALA A 157 -18.03 -14.24 -6.90
N ALA A 158 -17.32 -13.09 -6.89
CA ALA A 158 -17.92 -11.76 -6.97
C ALA A 158 -18.13 -11.27 -8.41
N ASP A 159 -17.67 -12.01 -9.42
CA ASP A 159 -17.70 -11.67 -10.85
C ASP A 159 -17.10 -10.28 -11.17
N ASP A 160 -16.08 -9.86 -10.42
CA ASP A 160 -15.44 -8.55 -10.53
C ASP A 160 -14.22 -8.63 -11.47
N GLN A 161 -14.47 -8.65 -12.78
CA GLN A 161 -13.46 -8.85 -13.82
C GLN A 161 -12.40 -7.74 -13.83
N ASP A 162 -12.80 -6.47 -13.64
CA ASP A 162 -11.86 -5.34 -13.61
C ASP A 162 -10.90 -5.45 -12.42
N PHE A 163 -11.41 -5.84 -11.26
CA PHE A 163 -10.57 -6.00 -10.09
C PHE A 163 -9.71 -7.28 -10.18
N LYS A 164 -10.22 -8.35 -10.81
CA LYS A 164 -9.45 -9.57 -11.10
C LYS A 164 -8.21 -9.23 -11.92
N ALA A 165 -8.36 -8.49 -13.02
CA ALA A 165 -7.23 -8.07 -13.85
C ALA A 165 -6.19 -7.25 -13.07
N ASN A 166 -6.62 -6.36 -12.17
CA ASN A 166 -5.72 -5.60 -11.31
C ASN A 166 -4.97 -6.51 -10.32
N LEU A 167 -5.65 -7.49 -9.73
CA LEU A 167 -5.07 -8.43 -8.79
C LEU A 167 -4.04 -9.37 -9.47
N GLU A 168 -4.35 -9.83 -10.69
CA GLU A 168 -3.44 -10.61 -11.54
C GLU A 168 -2.18 -9.82 -11.89
N ASN A 169 -2.32 -8.56 -12.27
CA ASN A 169 -1.19 -7.68 -12.53
C ASN A 169 -0.30 -7.51 -11.28
N GLU A 170 -0.90 -7.28 -10.11
CA GLU A 170 -0.14 -7.19 -8.86
C GLU A 170 0.60 -8.50 -8.55
N TYR A 171 -0.07 -9.65 -8.72
CA TYR A 171 0.51 -10.98 -8.53
C TYR A 171 1.73 -11.20 -9.42
N ASN A 172 1.59 -10.95 -10.72
CA ASN A 172 2.66 -11.15 -11.70
C ASN A 172 3.87 -10.26 -11.41
N LEU A 173 3.65 -8.97 -11.13
CA LEU A 173 4.72 -8.03 -10.76
C LEU A 173 5.48 -8.45 -9.50
N LEU A 174 4.77 -8.95 -8.48
CA LEU A 174 5.39 -9.38 -7.22
C LEU A 174 6.10 -10.73 -7.35
N LYS A 175 5.63 -11.59 -8.23
CA LYS A 175 6.25 -12.88 -8.52
C LYS A 175 7.58 -12.71 -9.28
N GLU A 176 7.64 -11.82 -10.27
CA GLU A 176 8.82 -11.57 -11.08
C GLU A 176 9.97 -10.92 -10.30
N GLN A 177 9.67 -10.02 -9.36
CA GLN A 177 10.68 -9.38 -8.50
C GLN A 177 11.47 -10.35 -7.60
N SER A 178 11.16 -11.62 -7.68
CA SER A 178 11.75 -12.69 -6.87
C SER A 178 12.85 -13.46 -7.57
N ASN A 179 13.02 -13.25 -8.86
CA ASN A 179 13.97 -14.00 -9.69
C ASN A 179 15.20 -13.13 -10.07
N SER A 180 15.30 -11.94 -9.50
CA SER A 180 16.41 -11.01 -9.70
C SER A 180 17.22 -10.81 -8.44
#